data_bc54dcab4b55fccf09c3b45b00a2bc83
#
_entry.id   bc54dcab4b55fccf09c3b45b00a2bc83
#
_cell.length_a   1.000
_cell.length_b   1.000
_cell.length_c   1.000
_cell.angle_alpha   90.00
_cell.angle_beta   90.00
_cell.angle_gamma   90.00
#
_symmetry.space_group_name_H-M   'P 1'
#
loop_
_entity.id
_entity.type
_entity.pdbx_description
1 polymer ?
#
loop_
_entity_poly.entity_id
_entity_poly.type
_entity_poly.pdbx_seq_one_letter_code
_entity_poly.pdbx_strand_id
1 'polypeptide(L)'
;ISASLVGSEMCIRDRFTIGQASIEIEGDIYKTSTVDILVTEAVSSSLSPNNPDTIVSDDLELIAEVSKRSPYLNEPISVVYKLLFSPKINVTNLSEIDAPDFKNFWSQNIKIPRLEINRTSHNGKSYNYVTWKKMLLYPQKAGDIDIDPMTLDVTIDVPTNRRDFFGNVIYSQTSNKVSSEKVKIITKPFPEENKPEEFNGAVGDFKIFAESNKSELSSNESFQVELKITGSGNLKLFSIPDLVVPSSLEKYDPEFNENVKVGLSGMNGSISNTYTIVPQFQGKYPIPSTEFVYFNPREKKYIKILSEELVVNIIDG
;
A
#
# COMPACT_ATOMS: atom_id res chain seq x y z
N ILE A 1 35.22 45.85 8.02
CA ILE A 1 35.03 45.62 6.58
C ILE A 1 33.84 44.67 6.45
N SER A 2 32.72 45.30 6.11
CA SER A 2 31.42 44.60 5.96
C SER A 2 31.35 44.04 4.54
N ALA A 3 31.23 42.76 4.36
CA ALA A 3 30.93 42.13 3.07
C ALA A 3 29.46 41.78 3.03
N SER A 4 28.71 42.54 2.25
CA SER A 4 27.31 42.27 1.88
C SER A 4 27.27 41.12 0.88
N LEU A 5 26.68 39.99 1.25
CA LEU A 5 26.32 38.95 0.31
C LEU A 5 24.99 39.30 -0.35
N VAL A 6 25.10 39.82 -1.57
CA VAL A 6 23.98 39.94 -2.49
C VAL A 6 23.64 38.53 -2.95
N GLY A 7 22.42 38.04 -2.62
CA GLY A 7 21.90 36.80 -3.11
C GLY A 7 21.73 36.85 -4.62
N SER A 8 22.56 36.11 -5.34
CA SER A 8 22.38 35.81 -6.75
C SER A 8 21.31 34.73 -6.85
N GLU A 9 20.15 35.07 -7.39
CA GLU A 9 19.21 34.07 -7.93
C GLU A 9 19.93 33.33 -9.05
N MET A 10 20.35 32.11 -8.77
CA MET A 10 21.01 31.25 -9.72
C MET A 10 19.95 30.67 -10.67
N CYS A 11 19.80 31.26 -11.84
CA CYS A 11 19.05 30.69 -12.95
C CYS A 11 19.66 29.32 -13.28
N ILE A 12 18.97 28.24 -12.89
CA ILE A 12 19.40 26.89 -13.16
C ILE A 12 19.10 26.58 -14.63
N ARG A 13 20.05 26.91 -15.50
CA ARG A 13 20.15 26.33 -16.84
C ARG A 13 21.24 25.27 -16.77
N ASP A 14 20.88 24.09 -16.31
CA ASP A 14 21.81 22.96 -16.24
C ASP A 14 21.80 22.19 -17.55
N ARG A 15 22.98 22.03 -18.15
CA ARG A 15 23.20 21.12 -19.28
C ARG A 15 23.81 19.84 -18.73
N PHE A 16 23.13 18.72 -18.94
CA PHE A 16 23.63 17.41 -18.61
C PHE A 16 24.05 16.68 -19.87
N THR A 17 25.27 16.15 -19.88
CA THR A 17 25.74 15.31 -20.98
C THR A 17 25.76 13.87 -20.53
N ILE A 18 24.95 13.03 -21.18
CA ILE A 18 25.06 11.58 -21.03
C ILE A 18 26.26 11.14 -21.86
N GLY A 19 27.29 10.60 -21.17
CA GLY A 19 28.51 10.12 -21.80
C GLY A 19 28.28 8.93 -22.74
N GLN A 20 29.29 8.62 -23.55
CA GLN A 20 29.28 7.46 -24.44
C GLN A 20 29.21 6.16 -23.64
N ALA A 21 28.31 5.28 -23.99
CA ALA A 21 28.39 3.87 -23.61
C ALA A 21 29.28 3.14 -24.60
N SER A 22 30.12 2.20 -24.12
CA SER A 22 30.96 1.34 -24.94
C SER A 22 30.63 -0.12 -24.68
N ILE A 23 30.61 -0.92 -25.76
CA ILE A 23 30.50 -2.37 -25.72
C ILE A 23 31.63 -2.98 -26.56
N GLU A 24 32.27 -4.03 -26.06
CA GLU A 24 33.28 -4.80 -26.77
C GLU A 24 32.66 -6.12 -27.24
N ILE A 25 32.75 -6.38 -28.54
CA ILE A 25 32.26 -7.60 -29.16
C ILE A 25 33.39 -8.14 -30.03
N GLU A 26 33.87 -9.35 -29.76
CA GLU A 26 34.95 -10.04 -30.52
C GLU A 26 36.25 -9.24 -30.65
N GLY A 27 36.53 -8.33 -29.68
CA GLY A 27 37.73 -7.47 -29.68
C GLY A 27 37.51 -6.09 -30.31
N ASP A 28 36.37 -5.82 -30.91
CA ASP A 28 35.98 -4.52 -31.44
C ASP A 28 35.18 -3.71 -30.43
N ILE A 29 35.52 -2.44 -30.29
CA ILE A 29 34.85 -1.52 -29.33
C ILE A 29 33.86 -0.63 -30.09
N TYR A 30 32.59 -0.83 -29.80
CA TYR A 30 31.48 0.01 -30.31
C TYR A 30 31.13 1.07 -29.25
N LYS A 31 30.97 2.33 -29.69
CA LYS A 31 30.60 3.44 -28.81
C LYS A 31 29.36 4.15 -29.32
N THR A 32 28.49 4.53 -28.39
CA THR A 32 27.34 5.41 -28.70
C THR A 32 27.81 6.87 -28.82
N SER A 33 26.98 7.70 -29.45
CA SER A 33 27.16 9.17 -29.36
C SER A 33 26.78 9.68 -27.96
N THR A 34 27.34 10.82 -27.58
CA THR A 34 26.91 11.57 -26.38
C THR A 34 25.55 12.22 -26.65
N VAL A 35 24.73 12.36 -25.59
CA VAL A 35 23.44 13.06 -25.66
C VAL A 35 23.48 14.22 -24.67
N ASP A 36 23.30 15.44 -25.19
CA ASP A 36 23.18 16.65 -24.35
C ASP A 36 21.72 16.91 -24.04
N ILE A 37 21.40 17.00 -22.76
CA ILE A 37 20.08 17.38 -22.22
C ILE A 37 20.20 18.80 -21.67
N LEU A 38 19.43 19.73 -22.24
CA LEU A 38 19.29 21.07 -21.72
C LEU A 38 18.03 21.17 -20.88
N VAL A 39 18.17 21.37 -19.58
CA VAL A 39 17.05 21.69 -18.69
C VAL A 39 16.80 23.21 -18.82
N THR A 40 15.65 23.53 -19.37
CA THR A 40 15.17 24.92 -19.42
C THR A 40 14.08 25.10 -18.37
N GLU A 41 13.96 26.31 -17.81
CA GLU A 41 12.77 26.66 -17.03
C GLU A 41 11.51 26.32 -17.82
N ALA A 42 10.49 25.82 -17.12
CA ALA A 42 9.17 25.70 -17.74
C ALA A 42 8.78 27.07 -18.28
N VAL A 43 8.68 27.17 -19.59
CA VAL A 43 8.21 28.42 -20.22
C VAL A 43 6.78 28.60 -19.73
N SER A 44 6.60 29.53 -18.78
CA SER A 44 5.27 30.05 -18.48
C SER A 44 4.84 30.73 -19.79
N SER A 45 4.14 29.95 -20.64
CA SER A 45 3.56 30.50 -21.85
C SER A 45 2.63 31.64 -21.41
N SER A 46 3.03 32.85 -21.75
CA SER A 46 2.22 34.05 -21.56
C SER A 46 0.88 33.82 -22.23
N LEU A 47 -0.12 33.65 -21.39
CA LEU A 47 -1.46 33.22 -21.73
C LEU A 47 -2.12 34.22 -22.67
N SER A 48 -2.23 33.88 -23.93
CA SER A 48 -3.25 34.47 -24.80
C SER A 48 -4.60 33.93 -24.38
N PRO A 49 -5.64 34.74 -24.16
CA PRO A 49 -6.96 34.32 -23.67
C PRO A 49 -7.71 33.27 -24.52
N ASN A 50 -7.14 32.87 -25.65
CA ASN A 50 -7.74 31.96 -26.63
C ASN A 50 -6.89 30.70 -26.91
N ASN A 51 -5.94 30.35 -26.04
CA ASN A 51 -5.16 29.11 -26.23
C ASN A 51 -5.89 27.96 -25.56
N PRO A 52 -6.26 26.87 -26.29
CA PRO A 52 -6.93 25.71 -25.70
C PRO A 52 -6.15 25.05 -24.56
N ASP A 53 -4.80 25.15 -24.54
CA ASP A 53 -3.94 24.62 -23.49
C ASP A 53 -4.12 25.32 -22.13
N THR A 54 -4.63 26.57 -22.13
CA THR A 54 -4.83 27.37 -20.89
C THR A 54 -6.12 26.98 -20.16
N ILE A 55 -7.10 26.46 -20.90
CA ILE A 55 -8.41 26.08 -20.33
C ILE A 55 -8.26 24.83 -19.48
N VAL A 56 -7.22 24.05 -19.70
CA VAL A 56 -7.11 22.66 -19.22
C VAL A 56 -6.42 22.52 -17.85
N SER A 57 -5.46 23.41 -17.51
CA SER A 57 -4.70 23.26 -16.27
C SER A 57 -5.53 23.48 -14.99
N ASP A 58 -6.54 24.37 -15.05
CA ASP A 58 -7.43 24.67 -13.92
C ASP A 58 -8.64 23.73 -13.83
N ASP A 59 -8.86 22.93 -14.86
CA ASP A 59 -10.04 22.10 -15.04
C ASP A 59 -9.75 20.59 -14.81
N LEU A 60 -8.48 20.21 -14.64
CA LEU A 60 -8.03 18.85 -14.37
C LEU A 60 -7.09 18.82 -13.16
N GLU A 61 -7.35 17.97 -12.20
CA GLU A 61 -6.51 17.81 -11.01
C GLU A 61 -6.45 16.33 -10.61
N LEU A 62 -5.25 15.80 -10.38
CA LEU A 62 -5.04 14.47 -9.83
C LEU A 62 -4.68 14.58 -8.36
N ILE A 63 -5.53 14.07 -7.49
CA ILE A 63 -5.31 14.11 -6.04
C ILE A 63 -5.02 12.72 -5.48
N ALA A 64 -4.16 12.67 -4.46
CA ALA A 64 -3.88 11.50 -3.66
C ALA A 64 -4.45 11.68 -2.25
N GLU A 65 -5.60 11.07 -1.99
CA GLU A 65 -6.23 11.10 -0.66
C GLU A 65 -5.65 10.01 0.23
N VAL A 66 -5.09 10.39 1.37
CA VAL A 66 -4.49 9.48 2.35
C VAL A 66 -5.33 9.45 3.61
N SER A 67 -5.65 8.24 4.08
CA SER A 67 -6.49 8.05 5.27
C SER A 67 -5.83 8.54 6.57
N LYS A 68 -4.50 8.46 6.66
CA LYS A 68 -3.73 8.87 7.84
C LYS A 68 -2.30 9.22 7.45
N ARG A 69 -1.82 10.41 7.87
CA ARG A 69 -0.46 10.88 7.58
C ARG A 69 0.57 10.54 8.67
N SER A 70 0.12 10.08 9.84
CA SER A 70 1.00 9.76 10.97
C SER A 70 0.61 8.42 11.62
N PRO A 71 0.76 7.29 10.88
CA PRO A 71 0.51 5.95 11.40
C PRO A 71 1.66 5.47 12.30
N TYR A 72 1.42 4.40 13.05
CA TYR A 72 2.49 3.57 13.60
C TYR A 72 3.06 2.63 12.53
N LEU A 73 4.24 2.05 12.80
CA LEU A 73 4.76 0.92 12.03
C LEU A 73 3.67 -0.16 11.89
N ASN A 74 3.55 -0.77 10.73
CA ASN A 74 2.57 -1.82 10.43
C ASN A 74 1.09 -1.42 10.65
N GLU A 75 0.77 -0.15 10.88
CA GLU A 75 -0.61 0.33 10.91
C GLU A 75 -1.10 0.60 9.47
N PRO A 76 -2.30 0.11 9.07
CA PRO A 76 -2.80 0.29 7.73
C PRO A 76 -3.11 1.76 7.42
N ILE A 77 -2.70 2.20 6.24
CA ILE A 77 -3.16 3.43 5.62
C ILE A 77 -3.63 3.13 4.20
N SER A 78 -4.64 3.87 3.74
CA SER A 78 -5.06 3.79 2.34
C SER A 78 -4.67 5.05 1.59
N VAL A 79 -4.34 4.87 0.31
CA VAL A 79 -4.14 5.95 -0.65
C VAL A 79 -5.11 5.75 -1.80
N VAL A 80 -5.92 6.78 -2.08
CA VAL A 80 -6.91 6.77 -3.16
C VAL A 80 -6.57 7.88 -4.14
N TYR A 81 -6.23 7.51 -5.36
CA TYR A 81 -5.98 8.47 -6.44
C TYR A 81 -7.27 8.77 -7.17
N LYS A 82 -7.62 10.05 -7.24
CA LYS A 82 -8.82 10.55 -7.91
C LYS A 82 -8.44 11.60 -8.93
N LEU A 83 -8.88 11.40 -10.16
CA LEU A 83 -8.85 12.46 -11.17
C LEU A 83 -10.12 13.30 -11.05
N LEU A 84 -9.96 14.55 -10.70
CA LEU A 84 -11.00 15.57 -10.69
C LEU A 84 -10.99 16.29 -12.04
N PHE A 85 -12.17 16.53 -12.60
CA PHE A 85 -12.31 17.29 -13.84
C PHE A 85 -13.59 18.13 -13.84
N SER A 86 -13.50 19.30 -14.45
CA SER A 86 -14.64 20.22 -14.59
C SER A 86 -15.82 19.51 -15.27
N PRO A 87 -17.08 19.73 -14.84
CA PRO A 87 -18.24 19.21 -15.54
C PRO A 87 -18.37 19.65 -17.01
N LYS A 88 -17.58 20.62 -17.43
CA LYS A 88 -17.54 21.14 -18.81
C LYS A 88 -16.62 20.34 -19.73
N ILE A 89 -15.77 19.48 -19.15
CA ILE A 89 -14.79 18.68 -19.88
C ILE A 89 -15.31 17.27 -20.07
N ASN A 90 -15.12 16.74 -21.27
CA ASN A 90 -15.37 15.34 -21.58
C ASN A 90 -14.06 14.57 -21.60
N VAL A 91 -13.82 13.72 -20.59
CA VAL A 91 -12.66 12.84 -20.53
C VAL A 91 -12.96 11.59 -21.34
N THR A 92 -12.17 11.32 -22.37
CA THR A 92 -12.37 10.20 -23.30
C THR A 92 -11.42 9.04 -23.07
N ASN A 93 -10.22 9.30 -22.58
CA ASN A 93 -9.24 8.25 -22.25
C ASN A 93 -8.37 8.63 -21.06
N LEU A 94 -7.93 7.62 -20.31
CA LEU A 94 -7.03 7.72 -19.18
C LEU A 94 -5.97 6.62 -19.28
N SER A 95 -4.70 6.99 -19.12
CA SER A 95 -3.60 6.03 -19.03
C SER A 95 -2.59 6.46 -17.96
N GLU A 96 -1.98 5.48 -17.30
CA GLU A 96 -0.94 5.71 -16.30
C GLU A 96 0.42 5.86 -17.01
N ILE A 97 1.10 7.01 -16.82
CA ILE A 97 2.45 7.25 -17.32
C ILE A 97 3.47 6.84 -16.29
N ASP A 98 3.24 7.25 -15.04
CA ASP A 98 4.14 6.98 -13.93
C ASP A 98 3.35 6.73 -12.64
N ALA A 99 3.78 5.73 -11.88
CA ALA A 99 3.17 5.36 -10.62
C ALA A 99 4.22 5.22 -9.52
N PRO A 100 3.90 5.64 -8.30
CA PRO A 100 4.80 5.46 -7.17
C PRO A 100 5.05 3.98 -6.89
N ASP A 101 6.30 3.64 -6.56
CA ASP A 101 6.72 2.28 -6.20
C ASP A 101 6.47 1.92 -4.72
N PHE A 102 5.94 2.83 -3.93
CA PHE A 102 5.64 2.68 -2.49
C PHE A 102 6.80 2.13 -1.66
N LYS A 103 8.02 2.62 -1.89
CA LYS A 103 9.21 2.26 -1.11
C LYS A 103 8.96 2.34 0.39
N ASN A 104 9.47 1.36 1.14
CA ASN A 104 9.28 1.22 2.58
C ASN A 104 7.84 0.99 3.05
N PHE A 105 6.95 0.60 2.14
CA PHE A 105 5.62 0.08 2.46
C PHE A 105 5.48 -1.35 1.96
N TRP A 106 4.80 -2.18 2.74
CA TRP A 106 4.09 -3.30 2.14
C TRP A 106 2.83 -2.74 1.48
N SER A 107 2.58 -3.07 0.23
CA SER A 107 1.53 -2.47 -0.55
C SER A 107 0.66 -3.50 -1.25
N GLN A 108 -0.63 -3.22 -1.32
CA GLN A 108 -1.57 -4.02 -2.10
C GLN A 108 -2.55 -3.12 -2.84
N ASN A 109 -2.70 -3.39 -4.14
CA ASN A 109 -3.70 -2.75 -4.97
C ASN A 109 -5.09 -3.32 -4.65
N ILE A 110 -6.07 -2.45 -4.45
CA ILE A 110 -7.48 -2.83 -4.26
C ILE A 110 -8.19 -2.65 -5.60
N LYS A 111 -8.67 -3.76 -6.13
CA LYS A 111 -9.32 -3.80 -7.44
C LYS A 111 -10.53 -2.84 -7.51
N ILE A 112 -10.57 -2.03 -8.56
CA ILE A 112 -11.71 -1.22 -8.95
C ILE A 112 -12.40 -1.95 -10.10
N PRO A 113 -13.59 -2.52 -9.91
CA PRO A 113 -14.24 -3.33 -10.95
C PRO A 113 -14.64 -2.50 -12.17
N ARG A 114 -15.01 -1.25 -11.96
CA ARG A 114 -15.46 -0.32 -12.99
C ARG A 114 -15.14 1.11 -12.58
N LEU A 115 -14.70 1.92 -13.54
CA LEU A 115 -14.58 3.37 -13.34
C LEU A 115 -15.97 4.01 -13.41
N GLU A 116 -16.31 4.75 -12.37
CA GLU A 116 -17.58 5.46 -12.26
C GLU A 116 -17.32 6.95 -12.08
N ILE A 117 -18.07 7.76 -12.82
CA ILE A 117 -18.03 9.21 -12.68
C ILE A 117 -18.95 9.61 -11.52
N ASN A 118 -18.36 10.24 -10.52
CA ASN A 118 -19.05 10.79 -9.37
C ASN A 118 -18.87 12.31 -9.33
N ARG A 119 -19.65 12.99 -8.47
CA ARG A 119 -19.55 14.44 -8.28
C ARG A 119 -19.00 14.76 -6.89
N THR A 120 -18.21 15.83 -6.81
CA THR A 120 -17.69 16.35 -5.56
C THR A 120 -17.53 17.87 -5.63
N SER A 121 -17.33 18.49 -4.47
CA SER A 121 -16.89 19.87 -4.36
C SER A 121 -15.45 19.88 -3.85
N HIS A 122 -14.55 20.57 -4.54
CA HIS A 122 -13.16 20.74 -4.16
C HIS A 122 -12.79 22.22 -4.27
N ASN A 123 -12.22 22.80 -3.21
CA ASN A 123 -11.86 24.22 -3.13
C ASN A 123 -13.01 25.17 -3.54
N GLY A 124 -14.26 24.82 -3.17
CA GLY A 124 -15.46 25.62 -3.47
C GLY A 124 -15.97 25.52 -4.91
N LYS A 125 -15.34 24.72 -5.77
CA LYS A 125 -15.79 24.44 -7.14
C LYS A 125 -16.40 23.06 -7.24
N SER A 126 -17.35 22.87 -8.16
CA SER A 126 -17.93 21.55 -8.46
C SER A 126 -17.08 20.82 -9.48
N TYR A 127 -16.76 19.56 -9.18
CA TYR A 127 -16.01 18.65 -10.07
C TYR A 127 -16.76 17.33 -10.25
N ASN A 128 -16.57 16.74 -11.42
CA ASN A 128 -16.72 15.31 -11.60
C ASN A 128 -15.41 14.65 -11.19
N TYR A 129 -15.44 13.40 -10.69
CA TYR A 129 -14.23 12.63 -10.45
C TYR A 129 -14.39 11.17 -10.79
N VAL A 130 -13.26 10.54 -11.14
CA VAL A 130 -13.13 9.10 -11.21
C VAL A 130 -12.06 8.65 -10.22
N THR A 131 -12.29 7.54 -9.56
CA THR A 131 -11.28 6.88 -8.76
C THR A 131 -10.42 6.00 -9.66
N TRP A 132 -9.16 6.38 -9.83
CA TRP A 132 -8.23 5.68 -10.71
C TRP A 132 -7.56 4.49 -10.04
N LYS A 133 -7.05 4.68 -8.82
CA LYS A 133 -6.30 3.63 -8.10
C LYS A 133 -6.58 3.69 -6.60
N LYS A 134 -6.63 2.52 -5.97
CA LYS A 134 -6.80 2.36 -4.52
C LYS A 134 -5.69 1.47 -4.01
N MET A 135 -4.90 1.97 -3.07
CA MET A 135 -3.80 1.24 -2.45
C MET A 135 -4.02 1.09 -0.96
N LEU A 136 -3.76 -0.11 -0.44
CA LEU A 136 -3.56 -0.33 0.99
C LEU A 136 -2.07 -0.43 1.24
N LEU A 137 -1.58 0.33 2.22
CA LEU A 137 -0.17 0.42 2.56
C LEU A 137 0.05 0.14 4.05
N TYR A 138 1.11 -0.57 4.37
CA TYR A 138 1.61 -0.77 5.74
C TYR A 138 3.05 -0.28 5.80
N PRO A 139 3.36 0.81 6.54
CA PRO A 139 4.73 1.31 6.64
C PRO A 139 5.64 0.29 7.33
N GLN A 140 6.81 0.03 6.73
CA GLN A 140 7.80 -0.93 7.20
C GLN A 140 9.01 -0.27 7.86
N LYS A 141 9.05 1.07 7.87
CA LYS A 141 10.13 1.87 8.44
C LYS A 141 9.55 3.04 9.24
N ALA A 142 10.13 3.30 10.42
CA ALA A 142 9.81 4.50 11.20
C ALA A 142 10.48 5.75 10.62
N GLY A 143 9.87 6.91 10.86
CA GLY A 143 10.33 8.21 10.38
C GLY A 143 9.58 8.67 9.14
N ASP A 144 10.19 9.59 8.41
CA ASP A 144 9.60 10.20 7.22
C ASP A 144 9.70 9.24 6.03
N ILE A 145 8.56 8.98 5.39
CA ILE A 145 8.45 8.20 4.16
C ILE A 145 7.66 9.05 3.16
N ASP A 146 8.21 9.19 1.97
CA ASP A 146 7.55 9.91 0.89
C ASP A 146 6.87 8.92 -0.06
N ILE A 147 5.67 9.27 -0.49
CA ILE A 147 4.97 8.64 -1.61
C ILE A 147 5.13 9.59 -2.80
N ASP A 148 5.83 9.13 -3.84
CA ASP A 148 6.09 9.93 -5.03
C ASP A 148 4.80 10.21 -5.82
N PRO A 149 4.78 11.25 -6.64
CA PRO A 149 3.63 11.58 -7.48
C PRO A 149 3.25 10.45 -8.42
N MET A 150 1.94 10.29 -8.65
CA MET A 150 1.41 9.53 -9.78
C MET A 150 1.16 10.48 -10.93
N THR A 151 1.45 10.06 -12.16
CA THR A 151 1.19 10.85 -13.37
C THR A 151 0.28 10.08 -14.32
N LEU A 152 -0.81 10.73 -14.73
CA LEU A 152 -1.74 10.23 -15.73
C LEU A 152 -1.65 11.05 -17.02
N ASP A 153 -1.85 10.39 -18.14
CA ASP A 153 -2.19 10.99 -19.42
C ASP A 153 -3.71 10.98 -19.57
N VAL A 154 -4.27 12.17 -19.69
CA VAL A 154 -5.72 12.40 -19.76
C VAL A 154 -6.08 12.95 -21.12
N THR A 155 -6.79 12.18 -21.93
CA THR A 155 -7.32 12.64 -23.22
C THR A 155 -8.70 13.24 -23.02
N ILE A 156 -8.89 14.46 -23.52
CA ILE A 156 -10.14 15.21 -23.41
C ILE A 156 -10.61 15.69 -24.78
N ASP A 157 -11.91 15.86 -24.93
CA ASP A 157 -12.51 16.54 -26.06
C ASP A 157 -12.56 18.06 -25.82
N VAL A 158 -11.94 18.83 -26.70
CA VAL A 158 -11.95 20.29 -26.68
C VAL A 158 -12.78 20.83 -27.84
N PRO A 159 -13.76 21.72 -27.61
CA PRO A 159 -14.54 22.30 -28.69
C PRO A 159 -13.65 23.16 -29.58
N THR A 160 -13.76 22.94 -30.90
CA THR A 160 -13.10 23.78 -31.90
C THR A 160 -14.02 24.92 -32.37
N ASN A 161 -13.44 25.93 -33.04
CA ASN A 161 -14.21 26.98 -33.70
C ASN A 161 -14.89 26.50 -34.98
N ARG A 162 -14.77 25.21 -35.33
CA ARG A 162 -15.35 24.61 -36.54
C ARG A 162 -16.72 24.01 -36.25
N ARG A 163 -17.62 24.10 -37.19
CA ARG A 163 -18.93 23.46 -37.12
C ARG A 163 -19.12 22.49 -38.29
N ASP A 164 -19.87 21.43 -38.07
CA ASP A 164 -20.24 20.49 -39.12
C ASP A 164 -21.33 21.12 -40.04
N PHE A 165 -21.75 20.36 -41.04
CA PHE A 165 -22.81 20.78 -42.00
C PHE A 165 -24.13 21.07 -41.30
N PHE A 166 -24.39 20.49 -40.15
CA PHE A 166 -25.62 20.67 -39.35
C PHE A 166 -25.50 21.77 -38.30
N GLY A 167 -24.33 22.45 -38.22
CA GLY A 167 -24.09 23.51 -37.25
C GLY A 167 -23.60 23.05 -35.90
N ASN A 168 -23.35 21.76 -35.69
CA ASN A 168 -22.80 21.22 -34.44
C ASN A 168 -21.31 21.58 -34.27
N VAL A 169 -20.88 21.77 -33.04
CA VAL A 169 -19.45 22.03 -32.73
C VAL A 169 -18.65 20.78 -33.02
N ILE A 170 -17.56 20.93 -33.75
CA ILE A 170 -16.58 19.85 -33.96
C ILE A 170 -15.60 19.87 -32.78
N TYR A 171 -15.37 18.72 -32.17
CA TYR A 171 -14.41 18.53 -31.07
C TYR A 171 -13.09 18.00 -31.63
N SER A 172 -11.99 18.40 -31.00
CA SER A 172 -10.65 17.85 -31.20
C SER A 172 -10.18 17.20 -29.91
N GLN A 173 -9.47 16.10 -30.03
CA GLN A 173 -8.87 15.46 -28.85
C GLN A 173 -7.51 16.07 -28.54
N THR A 174 -7.28 16.34 -27.27
CA THR A 174 -5.98 16.76 -26.75
C THR A 174 -5.60 15.90 -25.53
N SER A 175 -4.31 15.62 -25.41
CA SER A 175 -3.76 14.85 -24.29
C SER A 175 -3.05 15.76 -23.31
N ASN A 176 -3.28 15.57 -22.03
CA ASN A 176 -2.75 16.37 -20.93
C ASN A 176 -2.16 15.48 -19.86
N LYS A 177 -0.92 15.79 -19.44
CA LYS A 177 -0.28 15.12 -18.33
C LYS A 177 -0.67 15.80 -17.03
N VAL A 178 -1.21 15.02 -16.10
CA VAL A 178 -1.64 15.47 -14.77
C VAL A 178 -0.96 14.63 -13.70
N SER A 179 -0.28 15.29 -12.75
CA SER A 179 0.43 14.62 -11.67
C SER A 179 -0.18 14.96 -10.32
N SER A 180 -0.23 13.97 -9.43
CA SER A 180 -0.61 14.21 -8.03
C SER A 180 0.54 14.88 -7.28
N GLU A 181 0.21 15.49 -6.14
CA GLU A 181 1.25 15.96 -5.24
C GLU A 181 2.01 14.80 -4.59
N LYS A 182 3.25 15.06 -4.20
CA LYS A 182 4.03 14.19 -3.34
C LYS A 182 3.42 14.15 -1.94
N VAL A 183 3.24 12.97 -1.37
CA VAL A 183 2.63 12.80 -0.05
C VAL A 183 3.67 12.36 0.96
N LYS A 184 3.80 13.11 2.05
CA LYS A 184 4.66 12.77 3.18
C LYS A 184 3.88 12.01 4.25
N ILE A 185 4.41 10.86 4.67
CA ILE A 185 3.92 10.04 5.78
C ILE A 185 4.97 10.05 6.88
N ILE A 186 4.56 10.37 8.11
CA ILE A 186 5.43 10.39 9.29
C ILE A 186 5.10 9.16 10.14
N THR A 187 5.83 8.07 9.93
CA THR A 187 5.60 6.80 10.61
C THR A 187 6.18 6.81 12.01
N LYS A 188 5.33 6.56 13.00
CA LYS A 188 5.73 6.47 14.41
C LYS A 188 6.35 5.11 14.71
N PRO A 189 7.46 5.06 15.44
CA PRO A 189 7.96 3.81 15.98
C PRO A 189 6.99 3.25 17.03
N PHE A 190 7.13 1.96 17.35
CA PHE A 190 6.44 1.41 18.51
C PHE A 190 6.98 2.02 19.80
N PRO A 191 6.12 2.25 20.82
CA PRO A 191 6.59 2.66 22.14
C PRO A 191 7.53 1.60 22.74
N GLU A 192 8.69 2.02 23.24
CA GLU A 192 9.62 1.09 23.92
C GLU A 192 9.18 0.80 25.36
N GLU A 193 8.35 1.70 25.93
CA GLU A 193 7.78 1.50 27.26
C GLU A 193 6.78 0.33 27.26
N ASN A 194 6.97 -0.62 28.19
CA ASN A 194 6.14 -1.83 28.34
C ASN A 194 6.03 -2.70 27.06
N LYS A 195 7.04 -2.67 26.20
CA LYS A 195 7.10 -3.54 25.03
C LYS A 195 7.46 -4.96 25.45
N PRO A 196 6.58 -5.95 25.27
CA PRO A 196 6.87 -7.34 25.60
C PRO A 196 7.91 -7.94 24.65
N GLU A 197 8.71 -8.89 25.14
CA GLU A 197 9.73 -9.58 24.35
C GLU A 197 9.08 -10.44 23.24
N GLU A 198 7.90 -10.97 23.51
CA GLU A 198 7.13 -11.82 22.59
C GLU A 198 6.46 -11.04 21.45
N PHE A 199 6.53 -9.69 21.48
CA PHE A 199 5.94 -8.87 20.44
C PHE A 199 6.66 -9.04 19.09
N ASN A 200 5.97 -9.57 18.11
CA ASN A 200 6.50 -9.91 16.78
C ASN A 200 6.02 -8.97 15.66
N GLY A 201 5.51 -7.78 15.98
CA GLY A 201 5.10 -6.78 14.99
C GLY A 201 3.63 -6.84 14.58
N ALA A 202 2.79 -7.61 15.28
CA ALA A 202 1.35 -7.65 15.05
C ALA A 202 0.70 -6.32 15.47
N VAL A 203 -0.04 -5.67 14.56
CA VAL A 203 -0.70 -4.37 14.78
C VAL A 203 -2.16 -4.46 14.36
N GLY A 204 -3.05 -4.17 15.29
CA GLY A 204 -4.48 -4.26 15.02
C GLY A 204 -5.34 -4.52 16.24
N ASP A 205 -6.37 -5.32 16.03
CA ASP A 205 -7.29 -5.82 17.06
C ASP A 205 -7.57 -7.30 16.76
N PHE A 206 -7.11 -8.19 17.64
CA PHE A 206 -7.05 -9.61 17.37
C PHE A 206 -7.60 -10.45 18.53
N LYS A 207 -7.98 -11.70 18.20
CA LYS A 207 -8.29 -12.79 19.11
C LYS A 207 -7.48 -14.00 18.71
N ILE A 208 -7.11 -14.84 19.68
CA ILE A 208 -6.44 -16.11 19.46
C ILE A 208 -7.32 -17.25 19.99
N PHE A 209 -7.34 -18.37 19.27
CA PHE A 209 -8.08 -19.57 19.61
C PHE A 209 -7.20 -20.79 19.40
N ALA A 210 -7.35 -21.80 20.26
CA ALA A 210 -6.77 -23.10 20.09
C ALA A 210 -7.89 -24.15 20.10
N GLU A 211 -7.94 -24.99 19.10
CA GLU A 211 -8.96 -26.05 18.98
C GLU A 211 -8.31 -27.38 18.60
N SER A 212 -8.76 -28.46 19.22
CA SER A 212 -8.37 -29.83 18.85
C SER A 212 -9.52 -30.53 18.14
N ASN A 213 -9.22 -31.27 17.08
CA ASN A 213 -10.22 -32.06 16.36
C ASN A 213 -10.65 -33.32 17.11
N LYS A 214 -9.91 -33.72 18.16
CA LYS A 214 -10.22 -34.83 19.05
C LYS A 214 -9.90 -34.47 20.50
N SER A 215 -10.76 -34.83 21.44
CA SER A 215 -10.52 -34.72 22.88
C SER A 215 -10.10 -36.06 23.50
N GLU A 216 -10.39 -37.20 22.80
CA GLU A 216 -10.02 -38.53 23.18
C GLU A 216 -9.64 -39.33 21.93
N LEU A 217 -8.59 -40.15 22.00
CA LEU A 217 -8.12 -41.02 20.92
C LEU A 217 -7.29 -42.16 21.48
N SER A 218 -7.10 -43.21 20.67
CA SER A 218 -6.25 -44.36 21.01
C SER A 218 -4.78 -44.05 20.83
N SER A 219 -3.92 -44.74 21.59
CA SER A 219 -2.47 -44.70 21.32
C SER A 219 -2.19 -45.14 19.89
N ASN A 220 -1.22 -44.47 19.22
CA ASN A 220 -0.89 -44.58 17.79
C ASN A 220 -1.86 -43.91 16.80
N GLU A 221 -2.92 -43.24 17.25
CA GLU A 221 -3.69 -42.35 16.40
C GLU A 221 -3.10 -40.93 16.47
N SER A 222 -3.21 -40.19 15.38
CA SER A 222 -2.88 -38.76 15.37
C SER A 222 -4.12 -37.90 15.61
N PHE A 223 -3.89 -36.69 16.10
CA PHE A 223 -4.89 -35.66 16.19
C PHE A 223 -4.32 -34.33 15.68
N GLN A 224 -5.17 -33.35 15.45
CA GLN A 224 -4.77 -32.05 14.99
C GLN A 224 -5.16 -30.98 16.01
N VAL A 225 -4.27 -29.99 16.16
CA VAL A 225 -4.54 -28.75 16.91
C VAL A 225 -4.39 -27.58 15.96
N GLU A 226 -5.47 -26.83 15.80
CA GLU A 226 -5.47 -25.54 15.07
C GLU A 226 -5.22 -24.41 16.08
N LEU A 227 -4.18 -23.59 15.83
CA LEU A 227 -3.94 -22.32 16.49
C LEU A 227 -4.30 -21.21 15.53
N LYS A 228 -5.35 -20.43 15.84
CA LYS A 228 -5.97 -19.49 14.93
C LYS A 228 -6.01 -18.08 15.52
N ILE A 229 -5.57 -17.10 14.72
CA ILE A 229 -5.70 -15.68 15.02
C ILE A 229 -6.73 -15.07 14.09
N THR A 230 -7.72 -14.38 14.66
CA THR A 230 -8.77 -13.67 13.91
C THR A 230 -8.77 -12.19 14.27
N GLY A 231 -9.17 -11.35 13.33
CA GLY A 231 -9.29 -9.91 13.63
C GLY A 231 -9.02 -9.01 12.44
N SER A 232 -8.69 -7.77 12.74
CA SER A 232 -8.35 -6.75 11.76
C SER A 232 -7.01 -6.09 12.09
N GLY A 233 -6.16 -5.95 11.07
CA GLY A 233 -4.82 -5.41 11.22
C GLY A 233 -3.88 -5.88 10.11
N ASN A 234 -2.62 -6.15 10.46
CA ASN A 234 -1.59 -6.56 9.52
C ASN A 234 -1.42 -8.09 9.40
N LEU A 235 -2.51 -8.85 9.29
CA LEU A 235 -2.57 -10.31 9.36
C LEU A 235 -1.53 -11.07 8.51
N LYS A 236 -1.02 -10.47 7.43
CA LYS A 236 0.00 -11.07 6.56
C LYS A 236 1.44 -10.66 6.89
N LEU A 237 1.66 -9.89 7.96
CA LEU A 237 2.94 -9.25 8.25
C LEU A 237 3.55 -9.65 9.60
N PHE A 238 2.99 -10.66 10.24
CA PHE A 238 3.54 -11.27 11.45
C PHE A 238 3.34 -12.79 11.41
N SER A 239 4.05 -13.51 12.28
CA SER A 239 3.94 -14.96 12.41
C SER A 239 3.04 -15.35 13.58
N ILE A 240 2.27 -16.41 13.42
CA ILE A 240 1.53 -17.05 14.52
C ILE A 240 2.56 -17.60 15.52
N PRO A 241 2.37 -17.43 16.85
CA PRO A 241 3.22 -18.05 17.85
C PRO A 241 3.25 -19.58 17.69
N ASP A 242 4.35 -20.20 18.08
CA ASP A 242 4.45 -21.66 18.02
C ASP A 242 3.62 -22.32 19.10
N LEU A 243 3.00 -23.47 18.79
CA LEU A 243 2.26 -24.27 19.75
C LEU A 243 3.23 -25.05 20.64
N VAL A 244 3.16 -24.85 21.94
CA VAL A 244 3.92 -25.62 22.91
C VAL A 244 3.13 -26.86 23.28
N VAL A 245 3.76 -28.05 23.18
CA VAL A 245 3.16 -29.32 23.58
C VAL A 245 4.09 -30.06 24.55
N PRO A 246 3.57 -30.92 25.43
CA PRO A 246 4.39 -31.81 26.26
C PRO A 246 5.36 -32.64 25.42
N SER A 247 6.55 -32.96 25.95
CA SER A 247 7.60 -33.71 25.25
C SER A 247 7.24 -35.15 24.87
N SER A 248 6.19 -35.70 25.49
CA SER A 248 5.60 -37.00 25.16
C SER A 248 4.63 -37.00 23.98
N LEU A 249 4.40 -35.82 23.40
CA LEU A 249 3.62 -35.62 22.17
C LEU A 249 4.61 -35.22 21.05
N GLU A 250 4.64 -36.00 19.99
CA GLU A 250 5.42 -35.66 18.80
C GLU A 250 4.62 -34.69 17.94
N LYS A 251 5.14 -33.46 17.78
CA LYS A 251 4.54 -32.39 17.02
C LYS A 251 5.25 -32.26 15.67
N TYR A 252 4.51 -32.29 14.58
CA TYR A 252 5.00 -32.05 13.22
C TYR A 252 4.83 -30.59 12.83
N ASP A 253 5.58 -30.15 11.80
CA ASP A 253 5.47 -28.80 11.26
C ASP A 253 4.05 -28.47 10.84
N PRO A 254 3.56 -27.26 11.12
CA PRO A 254 2.18 -26.90 10.87
C PRO A 254 1.87 -26.65 9.40
N GLU A 255 0.64 -26.93 9.02
CA GLU A 255 0.04 -26.42 7.79
C GLU A 255 -0.52 -25.01 8.04
N PHE A 256 -0.01 -24.02 7.29
CA PHE A 256 -0.48 -22.64 7.37
C PHE A 256 -1.69 -22.42 6.46
N ASN A 257 -2.73 -21.79 7.00
CA ASN A 257 -3.93 -21.42 6.26
C ASN A 257 -4.24 -19.93 6.48
N GLU A 258 -4.68 -19.25 5.41
CA GLU A 258 -5.13 -17.87 5.49
C GLU A 258 -6.50 -17.67 4.83
N ASN A 259 -7.36 -16.90 5.51
CA ASN A 259 -8.61 -16.39 4.98
C ASN A 259 -8.70 -14.90 5.28
N VAL A 260 -7.98 -14.10 4.49
CA VAL A 260 -7.80 -12.66 4.71
C VAL A 260 -8.40 -11.87 3.56
N LYS A 261 -9.34 -10.99 3.88
CA LYS A 261 -9.89 -9.99 2.96
C LYS A 261 -9.13 -8.68 3.13
N VAL A 262 -8.83 -8.04 2.01
CA VAL A 262 -8.10 -6.77 1.96
C VAL A 262 -9.04 -5.67 1.48
N GLY A 263 -9.11 -4.58 2.24
CA GLY A 263 -9.93 -3.41 1.93
C GLY A 263 -9.22 -2.11 2.30
N LEU A 264 -9.86 -0.97 2.05
CA LEU A 264 -9.29 0.36 2.36
C LEU A 264 -9.03 0.57 3.87
N SER A 265 -9.75 -0.13 4.74
CA SER A 265 -9.58 -0.07 6.19
C SER A 265 -8.49 -1.00 6.74
N GLY A 266 -7.85 -1.79 5.89
CA GLY A 266 -6.86 -2.78 6.27
C GLY A 266 -7.26 -4.21 5.91
N MET A 267 -6.51 -5.17 6.44
CA MET A 267 -6.81 -6.60 6.33
C MET A 267 -7.77 -7.01 7.43
N ASN A 268 -8.68 -7.93 7.12
CA ASN A 268 -9.63 -8.51 8.07
C ASN A 268 -9.83 -9.98 7.74
N GLY A 269 -9.88 -10.84 8.76
CA GLY A 269 -10.07 -12.27 8.58
C GLY A 269 -9.35 -13.12 9.60
N SER A 270 -8.75 -14.21 9.15
CA SER A 270 -8.03 -15.15 10.01
C SER A 270 -6.81 -15.75 9.32
N ILE A 271 -5.82 -16.08 10.15
CA ILE A 271 -4.67 -16.93 9.81
C ILE A 271 -4.61 -18.05 10.84
N SER A 272 -4.22 -19.26 10.43
CA SER A 272 -4.06 -20.38 11.35
C SER A 272 -2.90 -21.30 10.99
N ASN A 273 -2.36 -21.94 12.02
CA ASN A 273 -1.42 -23.06 11.94
C ASN A 273 -2.11 -24.31 12.45
N THR A 274 -2.19 -25.36 11.62
CA THR A 274 -2.73 -26.67 11.99
C THR A 274 -1.59 -27.66 12.19
N TYR A 275 -1.38 -28.08 13.44
CA TYR A 275 -0.33 -29.01 13.83
C TYR A 275 -0.88 -30.43 13.85
N THR A 276 -0.18 -31.39 13.25
CA THR A 276 -0.43 -32.83 13.45
C THR A 276 0.40 -33.32 14.63
N ILE A 277 -0.25 -33.97 15.59
CA ILE A 277 0.36 -34.41 16.84
C ILE A 277 0.13 -35.92 17.00
N VAL A 278 1.18 -36.65 17.36
CA VAL A 278 1.17 -38.09 17.61
C VAL A 278 1.58 -38.37 19.06
N PRO A 279 0.69 -38.94 19.88
CA PRO A 279 1.03 -39.30 21.25
C PRO A 279 1.90 -40.57 21.29
N GLN A 280 2.91 -40.57 22.14
CA GLN A 280 3.81 -41.72 22.32
C GLN A 280 3.31 -42.70 23.36
N PHE A 281 2.49 -42.27 24.32
CA PHE A 281 2.00 -43.07 25.42
C PHE A 281 0.55 -42.73 25.75
N GLN A 282 -0.17 -43.67 26.40
CA GLN A 282 -1.46 -43.40 27.00
C GLN A 282 -1.32 -42.37 28.14
N GLY A 283 -2.38 -41.61 28.38
CA GLY A 283 -2.40 -40.60 29.44
C GLY A 283 -3.24 -39.38 29.11
N LYS A 284 -3.29 -38.46 30.06
CA LYS A 284 -4.00 -37.20 29.90
C LYS A 284 -2.98 -36.08 29.68
N TYR A 285 -3.06 -35.43 28.55
CA TYR A 285 -2.10 -34.44 28.11
C TYR A 285 -2.70 -33.03 28.07
N PRO A 286 -2.32 -32.13 29.00
CA PRO A 286 -2.67 -30.73 28.91
C PRO A 286 -1.76 -30.08 27.88
N ILE A 287 -2.36 -29.35 26.92
CA ILE A 287 -1.69 -28.45 25.98
C ILE A 287 -1.90 -27.02 26.52
N PRO A 288 -0.83 -26.35 26.96
CA PRO A 288 -0.98 -25.04 27.61
C PRO A 288 -1.52 -23.99 26.65
N SER A 289 -2.14 -22.94 27.21
CA SER A 289 -2.53 -21.78 26.44
C SER A 289 -1.34 -21.15 25.76
N THR A 290 -1.54 -20.71 24.52
CA THR A 290 -0.55 -19.96 23.73
C THR A 290 -0.76 -18.47 23.91
N GLU A 291 0.31 -17.75 24.25
CA GLU A 291 0.31 -16.31 24.39
C GLU A 291 0.52 -15.63 23.04
N PHE A 292 -0.26 -14.58 22.79
CA PHE A 292 -0.09 -13.69 21.63
C PHE A 292 -0.12 -12.24 22.05
N VAL A 293 0.85 -11.47 21.56
CA VAL A 293 1.00 -10.05 21.86
C VAL A 293 0.84 -9.24 20.58
N TYR A 294 0.00 -8.21 20.64
CA TYR A 294 -0.13 -7.26 19.55
C TYR A 294 -0.17 -5.81 20.06
N PHE A 295 0.15 -4.87 19.19
CA PHE A 295 0.00 -3.44 19.45
C PHE A 295 -1.34 -2.94 18.93
N ASN A 296 -2.13 -2.31 19.80
CA ASN A 296 -3.38 -1.65 19.40
C ASN A 296 -3.11 -0.15 19.16
N PRO A 297 -3.15 0.33 17.89
CA PRO A 297 -2.81 1.72 17.58
C PRO A 297 -3.87 2.73 18.05
N ARG A 298 -5.10 2.30 18.35
CA ARG A 298 -6.17 3.14 18.90
C ARG A 298 -5.96 3.38 20.39
N GLU A 299 -5.63 2.30 21.12
CA GLU A 299 -5.36 2.35 22.55
C GLU A 299 -3.92 2.75 22.87
N LYS A 300 -3.04 2.73 21.85
CA LYS A 300 -1.60 3.06 21.94
C LYS A 300 -0.85 2.20 22.96
N LYS A 301 -1.23 0.94 23.09
CA LYS A 301 -0.65 -0.01 24.05
C LYS A 301 -0.50 -1.41 23.45
N TYR A 302 0.38 -2.19 24.08
CA TYR A 302 0.49 -3.62 23.83
C TYR A 302 -0.62 -4.36 24.56
N ILE A 303 -1.22 -5.32 23.88
CA ILE A 303 -2.27 -6.17 24.44
C ILE A 303 -1.78 -7.61 24.35
N LYS A 304 -1.82 -8.29 25.50
CA LYS A 304 -1.47 -9.68 25.66
C LYS A 304 -2.76 -10.49 25.80
N ILE A 305 -2.93 -11.49 24.96
CA ILE A 305 -4.07 -12.41 24.99
C ILE A 305 -3.58 -13.84 25.02
N LEU A 306 -4.42 -14.75 25.52
CA LEU A 306 -4.12 -16.16 25.65
C LEU A 306 -5.19 -16.95 24.90
N SER A 307 -4.79 -18.05 24.25
CA SER A 307 -5.72 -19.06 23.76
C SER A 307 -6.28 -19.90 24.92
N GLU A 308 -7.25 -20.74 24.62
CA GLU A 308 -7.74 -21.74 25.55
C GLU A 308 -6.64 -22.79 25.83
N GLU A 309 -6.64 -23.35 27.05
CA GLU A 309 -5.90 -24.57 27.37
C GLU A 309 -6.69 -25.77 26.86
N LEU A 310 -6.01 -26.70 26.21
CA LEU A 310 -6.64 -27.95 25.72
C LEU A 310 -6.21 -29.14 26.56
N VAL A 311 -7.07 -30.11 26.67
CA VAL A 311 -6.76 -31.41 27.32
C VAL A 311 -7.17 -32.54 26.40
N VAL A 312 -6.20 -33.37 26.04
CA VAL A 312 -6.40 -34.54 25.19
C VAL A 312 -6.16 -35.82 26.02
N ASN A 313 -7.10 -36.75 25.97
CA ASN A 313 -7.04 -38.03 26.68
C ASN A 313 -6.67 -39.15 25.71
N ILE A 314 -5.53 -39.83 25.97
CA ILE A 314 -5.05 -40.93 25.16
C ILE A 314 -5.35 -42.21 25.89
N ILE A 315 -6.26 -43.01 25.34
CA ILE A 315 -6.68 -44.32 25.88
C ILE A 315 -5.87 -45.44 25.26
N ASP A 316 -5.92 -46.60 25.88
CA ASP A 316 -5.31 -47.83 25.36
C ASP A 316 -6.02 -48.24 24.05
N GLY A 317 -5.24 -48.58 23.03
CA GLY A 317 -5.76 -48.96 21.70
C GLY A 317 -5.99 -50.47 21.59
#